data_910aa4a9374a3608db8df3d8cb70d84c
#
_entry.id   910aa4a9374a3608db8df3d8cb70d84c
#
_cell.length_a   1.000
_cell.length_b   1.000
_cell.length_c   1.000
_cell.angle_alpha   90.00
_cell.angle_beta   90.00
_cell.angle_gamma   90.00
#
_symmetry.space_group_name_H-M   'P 1'
#
loop_
_entity.id
_entity.type
_entity.pdbx_description
1 polymer ?
#
loop_
_entity_poly.entity_id
_entity_poly.type
_entity_poly.pdbx_seq_one_letter_code
_entity_poly.pdbx_strand_id
1 'polypeptide(L)'
;TCLCSYTKEFDPQIKFVFLMHPKEAKKQRTGTGRLSKNSLTDSEILVGVDFTQNKRLLQLINDPQYFPVLLYPGEDAWNAKKEGFSQTLGNKKLLAIIIDATWFCSRKVIQHSPNLLELPKFTFAGEYRSIFTFKKEPKPECVSTIETCYYLIKEMQDSGLVDKNINPEPLMDVFKKMITDQIQAENERIAGLRPNTHANDWKYRTQRPMPTFD
;
A
#
# COMPACT_ATOMS: atom_id res chain seq x y z
N THR A 1 -9.14 -0.26 -18.82
CA THR A 1 -8.15 0.80 -19.10
C THR A 1 -6.83 0.42 -18.45
N CYS A 2 -5.70 0.53 -19.19
CA CYS A 2 -4.36 0.35 -18.61
C CYS A 2 -3.95 1.66 -17.94
N LEU A 3 -3.39 1.57 -16.73
CA LEU A 3 -2.93 2.73 -15.96
C LEU A 3 -1.42 2.96 -16.08
N CYS A 4 -0.70 2.14 -16.86
CA CYS A 4 0.77 2.23 -16.98
C CYS A 4 1.25 3.60 -17.49
N SER A 5 0.48 4.26 -18.36
CA SER A 5 0.82 5.60 -18.87
C SER A 5 0.65 6.72 -17.83
N TYR A 6 -0.01 6.44 -16.73
CA TYR A 6 -0.23 7.39 -15.64
C TYR A 6 0.71 7.16 -14.45
N THR A 7 1.47 6.05 -14.44
CA THR A 7 2.50 5.83 -13.43
C THR A 7 3.75 6.63 -13.79
N LYS A 8 4.32 7.33 -12.81
CA LYS A 8 5.61 8.00 -12.91
C LYS A 8 6.52 7.42 -11.84
N GLU A 9 7.68 6.95 -12.26
CA GLU A 9 8.65 6.33 -11.35
C GLU A 9 9.47 7.40 -10.62
N PHE A 10 9.73 7.15 -9.34
CA PHE A 10 10.65 7.95 -8.53
C PHE A 10 11.29 7.09 -7.44
N ASP A 11 12.47 7.51 -6.94
CA ASP A 11 13.13 6.88 -5.79
C ASP A 11 12.60 7.48 -4.49
N PRO A 12 11.92 6.71 -3.64
CA PRO A 12 11.39 7.19 -2.36
C PRO A 12 12.45 7.27 -1.26
N GLN A 13 13.69 6.84 -1.50
CA GLN A 13 14.74 6.63 -0.49
C GLN A 13 14.34 5.63 0.62
N ILE A 14 13.27 4.89 0.41
CA ILE A 14 12.76 3.81 1.25
C ILE A 14 12.67 2.56 0.39
N LYS A 15 13.11 1.42 0.88
CA LYS A 15 12.86 0.13 0.23
C LYS A 15 11.49 -0.37 0.61
N PHE A 16 10.62 -0.60 -0.39
CA PHE A 16 9.29 -1.16 -0.17
C PHE A 16 9.24 -2.63 -0.56
N VAL A 17 8.64 -3.47 0.29
CA VAL A 17 8.36 -4.87 -0.02
C VAL A 17 6.88 -5.14 0.23
N PHE A 18 6.18 -5.51 -0.83
CA PHE A 18 4.77 -5.85 -0.77
C PHE A 18 4.59 -7.36 -0.66
N LEU A 19 4.13 -7.84 0.49
CA LEU A 19 3.75 -9.24 0.71
C LEU A 19 2.34 -9.44 0.17
N MET A 20 2.25 -9.78 -1.11
CA MET A 20 0.97 -9.84 -1.82
C MET A 20 0.33 -11.23 -1.69
N HIS A 21 -0.91 -11.26 -1.20
CA HIS A 21 -1.67 -12.50 -1.16
C HIS A 21 -2.00 -12.99 -2.59
N PRO A 22 -1.94 -14.31 -2.90
CA PRO A 22 -2.17 -14.84 -4.26
C PRO A 22 -3.52 -14.45 -4.87
N LYS A 23 -4.55 -14.18 -4.07
CA LYS A 23 -5.85 -13.70 -4.57
C LYS A 23 -5.76 -12.29 -5.15
N GLU A 24 -4.96 -11.40 -4.53
CA GLU A 24 -4.69 -10.06 -5.07
C GLU A 24 -3.86 -10.16 -6.36
N ALA A 25 -2.85 -11.03 -6.37
CA ALA A 25 -2.01 -11.25 -7.54
C ALA A 25 -2.78 -11.75 -8.77
N LYS A 26 -3.77 -12.64 -8.58
CA LYS A 26 -4.50 -13.28 -9.69
C LYS A 26 -5.77 -12.55 -10.12
N LYS A 27 -6.49 -11.91 -9.19
CA LYS A 27 -7.86 -11.40 -9.45
C LYS A 27 -7.96 -9.88 -9.55
N GLN A 28 -7.00 -9.14 -9.03
CA GLN A 28 -7.06 -7.67 -8.98
C GLN A 28 -6.15 -7.06 -10.06
N ARG A 29 -6.73 -6.66 -11.20
CA ARG A 29 -6.01 -5.95 -12.26
C ARG A 29 -5.59 -4.53 -11.83
N THR A 30 -6.31 -3.94 -10.88
CA THR A 30 -6.13 -2.56 -10.39
C THR A 30 -5.77 -2.55 -8.89
N GLY A 31 -4.95 -3.53 -8.44
CA GLY A 31 -4.49 -3.58 -7.06
C GLY A 31 -3.55 -2.42 -6.73
N THR A 32 -3.78 -1.74 -5.61
CA THR A 32 -2.98 -0.58 -5.18
C THR A 32 -1.51 -0.93 -4.94
N GLY A 33 -1.20 -2.16 -4.50
CA GLY A 33 0.19 -2.62 -4.38
C GLY A 33 0.95 -2.69 -5.70
N ARG A 34 0.27 -3.06 -6.80
CA ARG A 34 0.90 -3.03 -8.14
C ARG A 34 1.13 -1.61 -8.65
N LEU A 35 0.19 -0.71 -8.40
CA LEU A 35 0.37 0.70 -8.76
C LEU A 35 1.54 1.30 -7.98
N SER A 36 1.64 1.00 -6.68
CA SER A 36 2.77 1.42 -5.85
C SER A 36 4.08 0.86 -6.40
N LYS A 37 4.14 -0.45 -6.74
CA LYS A 37 5.33 -1.07 -7.35
C LYS A 37 5.76 -0.37 -8.64
N ASN A 38 4.81 0.03 -9.47
CA ASN A 38 5.11 0.68 -10.75
C ASN A 38 5.53 2.15 -10.61
N SER A 39 5.30 2.77 -9.45
CA SER A 39 5.70 4.16 -9.18
C SER A 39 6.97 4.26 -8.33
N LEU A 40 7.31 3.20 -7.60
CA LEU A 40 8.44 3.18 -6.66
C LEU A 40 9.59 2.35 -7.24
N THR A 41 10.69 2.98 -7.63
CA THR A 41 11.84 2.30 -8.23
C THR A 41 12.44 1.27 -7.31
N ASP A 42 12.58 1.60 -6.00
CA ASP A 42 13.13 0.66 -5.01
C ASP A 42 12.02 -0.11 -4.29
N SER A 43 11.33 -0.97 -5.05
CA SER A 43 10.23 -1.78 -4.52
C SER A 43 10.15 -3.17 -5.14
N GLU A 44 9.62 -4.15 -4.38
CA GLU A 44 9.44 -5.54 -4.80
C GLU A 44 8.07 -6.07 -4.37
N ILE A 45 7.51 -6.99 -5.16
CA ILE A 45 6.33 -7.78 -4.79
C ILE A 45 6.77 -9.22 -4.56
N LEU A 46 6.48 -9.75 -3.37
CA LEU A 46 6.62 -11.16 -3.05
C LEU A 46 5.23 -11.77 -2.90
N VAL A 47 4.90 -12.77 -3.72
CA VAL A 47 3.58 -13.39 -3.71
C VAL A 47 3.58 -14.64 -2.87
N GLY A 48 2.70 -14.71 -1.87
CA GLY A 48 2.62 -15.86 -0.97
C GLY A 48 1.56 -15.72 0.11
N VAL A 49 1.45 -16.72 0.95
CA VAL A 49 0.66 -16.73 2.18
C VAL A 49 1.57 -16.99 3.38
N ASP A 50 2.55 -17.87 3.21
CA ASP A 50 3.60 -18.19 4.17
C ASP A 50 4.92 -17.59 3.70
N PHE A 51 5.50 -16.72 4.52
CA PHE A 51 6.77 -16.03 4.27
C PHE A 51 7.87 -16.45 5.26
N THR A 52 7.64 -17.46 6.11
CA THR A 52 8.61 -17.93 7.11
C THR A 52 9.93 -18.35 6.49
N GLN A 53 9.89 -19.02 5.33
CA GLN A 53 11.04 -19.51 4.59
C GLN A 53 11.23 -18.82 3.23
N ASN A 54 10.65 -17.63 3.06
CA ASN A 54 10.83 -16.89 1.80
C ASN A 54 12.26 -16.36 1.72
N LYS A 55 13.08 -16.98 0.86
CA LYS A 55 14.52 -16.69 0.74
C LYS A 55 14.80 -15.21 0.46
N ARG A 56 13.98 -14.58 -0.41
CA ARG A 56 14.19 -13.17 -0.75
C ARG A 56 13.87 -12.24 0.41
N LEU A 57 12.77 -12.49 1.12
CA LEU A 57 12.40 -11.72 2.31
C LEU A 57 13.45 -11.84 3.39
N LEU A 58 13.89 -13.08 3.70
CA LEU A 58 14.93 -13.33 4.71
C LEU A 58 16.26 -12.65 4.34
N GLN A 59 16.64 -12.68 3.06
CA GLN A 59 17.81 -11.96 2.57
C GLN A 59 17.72 -10.45 2.85
N LEU A 60 16.58 -9.83 2.55
CA LEU A 60 16.37 -8.40 2.76
C LEU A 60 16.33 -8.03 4.25
N ILE A 61 15.66 -8.83 5.08
CA ILE A 61 15.57 -8.58 6.54
C ILE A 61 16.94 -8.67 7.21
N ASN A 62 17.81 -9.57 6.75
CA ASN A 62 19.13 -9.78 7.33
C ASN A 62 20.23 -8.91 6.71
N ASP A 63 19.90 -8.11 5.70
CA ASP A 63 20.87 -7.21 5.07
C ASP A 63 21.16 -6.01 5.98
N PRO A 64 22.43 -5.80 6.41
CA PRO A 64 22.79 -4.77 7.36
C PRO A 64 22.55 -3.33 6.87
N GLN A 65 22.39 -3.13 5.56
CA GLN A 65 22.06 -1.81 5.00
C GLN A 65 20.64 -1.36 5.32
N TYR A 66 19.74 -2.29 5.67
CA TYR A 66 18.34 -2.00 5.94
C TYR A 66 18.00 -2.01 7.43
N PHE A 67 16.99 -1.21 7.77
CA PHE A 67 16.24 -1.31 9.01
C PHE A 67 14.83 -1.83 8.67
N PRO A 68 14.58 -3.14 8.84
CA PRO A 68 13.29 -3.73 8.47
C PRO A 68 12.20 -3.38 9.49
N VAL A 69 11.04 -2.96 8.99
CA VAL A 69 9.84 -2.74 9.80
C VAL A 69 8.63 -3.36 9.10
N LEU A 70 7.72 -3.94 9.87
CA LEU A 70 6.41 -4.34 9.40
C LEU A 70 5.42 -3.20 9.62
N LEU A 71 4.77 -2.70 8.55
CA LEU A 71 3.67 -1.73 8.65
C LEU A 71 2.45 -2.45 9.25
N TYR A 72 2.35 -2.41 10.57
CA TYR A 72 1.34 -3.13 11.34
C TYR A 72 1.12 -2.46 12.70
N PRO A 73 -0.12 -2.35 13.20
CA PRO A 73 -0.37 -1.76 14.51
C PRO A 73 0.26 -2.58 15.64
N GLY A 74 0.70 -1.90 16.68
CA GLY A 74 1.27 -2.50 17.88
C GLY A 74 1.53 -1.45 18.95
N GLU A 75 1.49 -1.84 20.22
CA GLU A 75 1.69 -0.92 21.36
C GLU A 75 3.07 -0.26 21.33
N ASP A 76 4.11 -1.04 20.96
CA ASP A 76 5.50 -0.56 20.86
C ASP A 76 5.90 -0.14 19.44
N ALA A 77 4.93 0.03 18.53
CA ALA A 77 5.24 0.38 17.16
C ALA A 77 6.01 1.70 17.07
N TRP A 78 6.99 1.72 16.17
CA TRP A 78 7.66 2.94 15.77
C TRP A 78 6.73 3.81 14.92
N ASN A 79 7.01 5.09 14.88
CA ASN A 79 6.57 6.04 13.87
C ASN A 79 7.69 7.04 13.61
N ALA A 80 7.57 7.81 12.56
CA ALA A 80 8.63 8.73 12.13
C ALA A 80 8.95 9.83 13.18
N LYS A 81 8.01 10.16 14.07
CA LYS A 81 8.13 11.19 15.11
C LYS A 81 8.44 10.61 16.50
N LYS A 82 8.44 9.28 16.67
CA LYS A 82 8.71 8.65 17.96
C LYS A 82 10.13 8.92 18.40
N GLU A 83 10.30 9.35 19.64
CA GLU A 83 11.62 9.58 20.23
C GLU A 83 12.48 8.32 20.12
N GLY A 84 13.75 8.51 19.74
CA GLY A 84 14.71 7.42 19.52
C GLY A 84 14.63 6.74 18.17
N PHE A 85 13.58 6.99 17.34
CA PHE A 85 13.46 6.33 16.05
C PHE A 85 14.60 6.72 15.09
N SER A 86 14.91 8.01 14.97
CA SER A 86 16.00 8.49 14.11
C SER A 86 17.36 7.89 14.50
N GLN A 87 17.64 7.81 15.80
CA GLN A 87 18.86 7.19 16.33
C GLN A 87 18.90 5.67 16.05
N THR A 88 17.77 5.01 16.18
CA THR A 88 17.63 3.57 15.92
C THR A 88 17.79 3.25 14.44
N LEU A 89 17.21 4.06 13.57
CA LEU A 89 17.37 3.95 12.12
C LEU A 89 18.85 4.19 11.71
N GLY A 90 19.49 5.21 12.32
CA GLY A 90 20.87 5.57 12.04
C GLY A 90 21.10 5.88 10.55
N ASN A 91 22.15 5.27 9.98
CA ASN A 91 22.50 5.41 8.56
C ASN A 91 21.87 4.32 7.66
N LYS A 92 20.96 3.49 8.21
CA LYS A 92 20.32 2.42 7.46
C LYS A 92 19.15 2.98 6.63
N LYS A 93 18.90 2.35 5.49
CA LYS A 93 17.70 2.63 4.69
C LYS A 93 16.49 1.90 5.33
N LEU A 94 15.37 2.59 5.47
CA LEU A 94 14.15 1.94 5.96
C LEU A 94 13.70 0.88 4.94
N LEU A 95 13.44 -0.35 5.42
CA LEU A 95 12.80 -1.43 4.67
C LEU A 95 11.37 -1.57 5.16
N ALA A 96 10.44 -0.99 4.41
CA ALA A 96 9.02 -1.00 4.73
C ALA A 96 8.36 -2.26 4.15
N ILE A 97 7.97 -3.19 5.01
CA ILE A 97 7.26 -4.43 4.66
C ILE A 97 5.77 -4.20 4.85
N ILE A 98 5.00 -4.33 3.76
CA ILE A 98 3.57 -4.06 3.72
C ILE A 98 2.83 -5.33 3.27
N ILE A 99 1.81 -5.75 4.01
CA ILE A 99 0.95 -6.87 3.62
C ILE A 99 -0.14 -6.35 2.67
N ASP A 100 0.00 -6.66 1.38
CA ASP A 100 -0.96 -6.28 0.34
C ASP A 100 -2.01 -7.39 0.16
N ALA A 101 -3.10 -7.26 0.91
CA ALA A 101 -4.19 -8.23 0.96
C ALA A 101 -5.47 -7.58 1.49
N THR A 102 -6.62 -8.23 1.25
CA THR A 102 -7.83 -7.89 2.03
C THR A 102 -7.60 -8.22 3.51
N TRP A 103 -8.33 -7.55 4.40
CA TRP A 103 -8.20 -7.77 5.86
C TRP A 103 -8.36 -9.23 6.29
N PHE A 104 -9.25 -9.97 5.64
CA PHE A 104 -9.39 -11.40 5.89
C PHE A 104 -8.15 -12.19 5.46
N CYS A 105 -7.57 -11.83 4.31
CA CYS A 105 -6.37 -12.48 3.80
C CYS A 105 -5.10 -12.05 4.54
N SER A 106 -5.02 -10.79 5.02
CA SER A 106 -3.86 -10.32 5.79
C SER A 106 -3.73 -11.07 7.12
N ARG A 107 -4.85 -11.35 7.79
CA ARG A 107 -4.84 -12.22 9.00
C ARG A 107 -4.30 -13.61 8.71
N LYS A 108 -4.62 -14.19 7.53
CA LYS A 108 -4.07 -15.50 7.13
C LYS A 108 -2.57 -15.41 6.88
N VAL A 109 -2.09 -14.35 6.22
CA VAL A 109 -0.65 -14.14 6.02
C VAL A 109 0.06 -14.09 7.37
N ILE A 110 -0.42 -13.30 8.32
CA ILE A 110 0.16 -13.22 9.68
C ILE A 110 0.12 -14.57 10.40
N GLN A 111 -1.00 -15.29 10.31
CA GLN A 111 -1.14 -16.61 10.96
C GLN A 111 -0.15 -17.64 10.40
N HIS A 112 0.13 -17.61 9.10
CA HIS A 112 1.08 -18.52 8.44
C HIS A 112 2.53 -18.01 8.47
N SER A 113 2.76 -16.75 8.82
CA SER A 113 4.07 -16.11 8.84
C SER A 113 4.33 -15.42 10.19
N PRO A 114 4.40 -16.19 11.31
CA PRO A 114 4.57 -15.60 12.64
C PRO A 114 5.88 -14.81 12.79
N ASN A 115 6.92 -15.16 12.04
CA ASN A 115 8.18 -14.43 11.95
C ASN A 115 8.03 -12.96 11.56
N LEU A 116 6.95 -12.58 10.87
CA LEU A 116 6.68 -11.17 10.54
C LEU A 116 6.38 -10.36 11.81
N LEU A 117 5.76 -10.97 12.84
CA LEU A 117 5.45 -10.27 14.09
C LEU A 117 6.66 -10.07 15.01
N GLU A 118 7.78 -10.75 14.71
CA GLU A 118 9.07 -10.56 15.40
C GLU A 118 9.79 -9.29 14.92
N LEU A 119 9.41 -8.79 13.73
CA LEU A 119 9.96 -7.54 13.19
C LEU A 119 9.48 -6.33 14.01
N PRO A 120 10.30 -5.28 14.12
CA PRO A 120 9.86 -3.99 14.60
C PRO A 120 8.62 -3.54 13.82
N LYS A 121 7.56 -3.14 14.52
CA LYS A 121 6.34 -2.63 13.92
C LYS A 121 6.47 -1.14 13.67
N PHE A 122 5.81 -0.68 12.61
CA PHE A 122 5.73 0.74 12.29
C PHE A 122 4.28 1.12 12.02
N THR A 123 3.86 2.26 12.57
CA THR A 123 2.54 2.85 12.37
C THR A 123 2.67 4.33 12.03
N PHE A 124 1.58 4.97 11.68
CA PHE A 124 1.57 6.40 11.40
C PHE A 124 1.47 7.22 12.68
N ALA A 125 2.13 8.39 12.69
CA ALA A 125 1.97 9.40 13.72
C ALA A 125 0.72 10.26 13.49
N GLY A 126 0.33 10.45 12.22
CA GLY A 126 -0.86 11.20 11.83
C GLY A 126 -2.12 10.34 11.76
N GLU A 127 -3.27 11.02 11.75
CA GLU A 127 -4.56 10.41 11.46
C GLU A 127 -4.88 10.57 9.98
N TYR A 128 -4.97 9.45 9.28
CA TYR A 128 -5.25 9.42 7.84
C TYR A 128 -6.57 8.72 7.57
N ARG A 129 -7.23 9.12 6.48
CA ARG A 129 -8.44 8.49 5.97
C ARG A 129 -8.27 8.16 4.50
N SER A 130 -8.74 6.97 4.12
CA SER A 130 -8.66 6.55 2.74
C SER A 130 -9.65 7.31 1.85
N ILE A 131 -9.16 7.74 0.67
CA ILE A 131 -10.03 8.25 -0.40
C ILE A 131 -10.63 7.12 -1.24
N PHE A 132 -10.37 5.84 -0.89
CA PHE A 132 -10.79 4.69 -1.67
C PHE A 132 -12.29 4.39 -1.45
N THR A 133 -13.15 4.96 -2.29
CA THR A 133 -14.61 4.88 -2.15
C THR A 133 -15.21 3.51 -2.48
N PHE A 134 -14.47 2.60 -3.13
CA PHE A 134 -14.98 1.29 -3.54
C PHE A 134 -14.78 0.18 -2.51
N LYS A 135 -13.81 0.30 -1.64
CA LYS A 135 -13.58 -0.64 -0.55
C LYS A 135 -14.23 -0.10 0.72
N LYS A 136 -14.91 -0.99 1.43
CA LYS A 136 -15.35 -0.70 2.78
C LYS A 136 -14.21 -1.08 3.71
N GLU A 137 -13.50 -0.08 4.20
CA GLU A 137 -12.43 -0.30 5.15
C GLU A 137 -13.02 -0.77 6.50
N PRO A 138 -12.34 -1.69 7.21
CA PRO A 138 -12.84 -2.24 8.48
C PRO A 138 -12.86 -1.20 9.61
N LYS A 139 -12.01 -0.20 9.52
CA LYS A 139 -11.92 0.94 10.42
C LYS A 139 -11.60 2.22 9.65
N PRO A 140 -12.03 3.40 10.15
CA PRO A 140 -11.79 4.67 9.46
C PRO A 140 -10.32 5.02 9.21
N GLU A 141 -9.42 4.57 10.09
CA GLU A 141 -7.98 4.79 10.00
C GLU A 141 -7.25 3.85 9.03
N CYS A 142 -7.96 2.88 8.45
CA CYS A 142 -7.36 1.98 7.49
C CYS A 142 -7.23 2.65 6.12
N VAL A 143 -6.02 2.65 5.59
CA VAL A 143 -5.70 3.21 4.26
C VAL A 143 -5.28 2.09 3.29
N SER A 144 -5.36 2.35 2.00
CA SER A 144 -4.93 1.41 0.97
C SER A 144 -3.40 1.33 0.89
N THR A 145 -2.88 0.29 0.23
CA THR A 145 -1.43 0.08 0.10
C THR A 145 -0.70 1.28 -0.53
N ILE A 146 -1.32 1.93 -1.54
CA ILE A 146 -0.70 3.09 -2.19
C ILE A 146 -0.71 4.33 -1.28
N GLU A 147 -1.78 4.52 -0.52
CA GLU A 147 -1.85 5.59 0.49
C GLU A 147 -0.87 5.34 1.64
N THR A 148 -0.70 4.07 2.04
CA THR A 148 0.33 3.68 3.01
C THR A 148 1.72 4.12 2.55
N CYS A 149 2.08 3.89 1.28
CA CYS A 149 3.36 4.33 0.74
C CYS A 149 3.48 5.86 0.74
N TYR A 150 2.43 6.55 0.28
CA TYR A 150 2.39 8.00 0.21
C TYR A 150 2.58 8.65 1.60
N TYR A 151 1.76 8.25 2.58
CA TYR A 151 1.83 8.82 3.92
C TYR A 151 3.12 8.46 4.65
N LEU A 152 3.66 7.25 4.45
CA LEU A 152 4.96 6.90 5.03
C LEU A 152 6.07 7.83 4.51
N ILE A 153 6.12 8.07 3.19
CA ILE A 153 7.12 8.98 2.60
C ILE A 153 6.94 10.38 3.19
N LYS A 154 5.71 10.90 3.27
CA LYS A 154 5.42 12.22 3.84
C LYS A 154 5.87 12.34 5.30
N GLU A 155 5.54 11.36 6.16
CA GLU A 155 5.96 11.39 7.57
C GLU A 155 7.48 11.32 7.73
N MET A 156 8.16 10.52 6.89
CA MET A 156 9.63 10.44 6.89
C MET A 156 10.27 11.75 6.42
N GLN A 157 9.66 12.44 5.45
CA GLN A 157 10.07 13.78 5.00
C GLN A 157 9.88 14.82 6.10
N ASP A 158 8.73 14.82 6.77
CA ASP A 158 8.41 15.76 7.84
C ASP A 158 9.35 15.60 9.03
N SER A 159 9.85 14.39 9.25
CA SER A 159 10.83 14.07 10.30
C SER A 159 12.29 14.25 9.84
N GLY A 160 12.53 14.69 8.60
CA GLY A 160 13.88 14.90 8.05
C GLY A 160 14.67 13.61 7.78
N LEU A 161 14.00 12.45 7.73
CA LEU A 161 14.60 11.13 7.50
C LEU A 161 14.66 10.74 6.03
N VAL A 162 13.94 11.48 5.19
CA VAL A 162 13.91 11.36 3.72
C VAL A 162 13.97 12.76 3.12
N ASP A 163 14.58 12.91 1.95
CA ASP A 163 14.74 14.20 1.28
C ASP A 163 13.37 14.83 0.98
N LYS A 164 13.18 16.06 1.43
CA LYS A 164 11.94 16.84 1.23
C LYS A 164 11.66 17.18 -0.24
N ASN A 165 12.68 17.13 -1.10
CA ASN A 165 12.54 17.40 -2.53
C ASN A 165 11.95 16.23 -3.32
N ILE A 166 11.86 15.03 -2.73
CA ILE A 166 11.18 13.89 -3.35
C ILE A 166 9.68 14.19 -3.44
N ASN A 167 9.14 14.09 -4.64
CA ASN A 167 7.72 14.30 -4.87
C ASN A 167 6.95 12.98 -4.87
N PRO A 168 6.16 12.64 -3.83
CA PRO A 168 5.37 11.41 -3.76
C PRO A 168 4.00 11.51 -4.46
N GLU A 169 3.59 12.69 -4.95
CA GLU A 169 2.28 12.91 -5.58
C GLU A 169 1.96 11.95 -6.73
N PRO A 170 2.92 11.45 -7.54
CA PRO A 170 2.62 10.45 -8.56
C PRO A 170 1.86 9.21 -8.05
N LEU A 171 2.04 8.82 -6.78
CA LEU A 171 1.25 7.75 -6.16
C LEU A 171 -0.23 8.14 -6.07
N MET A 172 -0.52 9.35 -5.59
CA MET A 172 -1.90 9.82 -5.45
C MET A 172 -2.54 10.15 -6.80
N ASP A 173 -1.77 10.66 -7.76
CA ASP A 173 -2.26 10.96 -9.11
C ASP A 173 -2.78 9.70 -9.81
N VAL A 174 -1.99 8.62 -9.84
CA VAL A 174 -2.41 7.35 -10.45
C VAL A 174 -3.55 6.71 -9.66
N PHE A 175 -3.59 6.88 -8.35
CA PHE A 175 -4.65 6.36 -7.50
C PHE A 175 -5.98 7.08 -7.72
N LYS A 176 -5.99 8.41 -7.75
CA LYS A 176 -7.16 9.24 -8.09
C LYS A 176 -7.68 8.89 -9.48
N LYS A 177 -6.78 8.75 -10.46
CA LYS A 177 -7.14 8.30 -11.82
C LYS A 177 -7.81 6.92 -11.81
N MET A 178 -7.26 5.96 -11.07
CA MET A 178 -7.85 4.63 -10.93
C MET A 178 -9.26 4.69 -10.36
N ILE A 179 -9.48 5.46 -9.29
CA ILE A 179 -10.79 5.61 -8.65
C ILE A 179 -11.78 6.22 -9.67
N THR A 180 -11.39 7.29 -10.34
CA THR A 180 -12.20 7.96 -11.36
C THR A 180 -12.63 7.00 -12.47
N ASP A 181 -11.67 6.24 -13.03
CA ASP A 181 -11.96 5.27 -14.10
C ASP A 181 -12.89 4.15 -13.63
N GLN A 182 -12.74 3.71 -12.38
CA GLN A 182 -13.63 2.68 -11.82
C GLN A 182 -15.06 3.19 -11.66
N ILE A 183 -15.25 4.41 -11.14
CA ILE A 183 -16.58 5.02 -10.98
C ILE A 183 -17.22 5.23 -12.35
N GLN A 184 -16.48 5.79 -13.30
CA GLN A 184 -16.96 6.00 -14.66
C GLN A 184 -17.40 4.68 -15.30
N ALA A 185 -16.55 3.64 -15.26
CA ALA A 185 -16.85 2.35 -15.83
C ALA A 185 -18.10 1.71 -15.20
N GLU A 186 -18.29 1.89 -13.89
CA GLU A 186 -19.46 1.37 -13.18
C GLU A 186 -20.73 2.16 -13.53
N ASN A 187 -20.65 3.50 -13.63
CA ASN A 187 -21.77 4.33 -14.05
C ASN A 187 -22.21 4.02 -15.50
N GLU A 188 -21.25 3.80 -16.41
CA GLU A 188 -21.51 3.37 -17.79
C GLU A 188 -22.20 2.00 -17.84
N ARG A 189 -21.79 1.06 -16.98
CA ARG A 189 -22.43 -0.26 -16.85
C ARG A 189 -23.88 -0.13 -16.35
N ILE A 190 -24.11 0.68 -15.33
CA ILE A 190 -25.46 0.92 -14.77
C ILE A 190 -26.37 1.59 -15.80
N ALA A 191 -25.82 2.48 -16.62
CA ALA A 191 -26.54 3.14 -17.72
C ALA A 191 -26.75 2.26 -18.97
N GLY A 192 -26.24 1.01 -18.95
CA GLY A 192 -26.35 0.12 -20.11
C GLY A 192 -25.40 0.44 -21.28
N LEU A 193 -24.47 1.38 -21.09
CA LEU A 193 -23.48 1.80 -22.12
C LEU A 193 -22.28 0.85 -22.19
N ARG A 194 -22.13 -0.05 -21.21
CA ARG A 194 -21.05 -1.03 -21.13
C ARG A 194 -21.58 -2.39 -20.73
N PRO A 195 -21.06 -3.50 -21.30
CA PRO A 195 -21.48 -4.84 -20.91
C PRO A 195 -21.22 -5.10 -19.43
N ASN A 196 -22.16 -5.81 -18.81
CA ASN A 196 -21.97 -6.27 -17.44
C ASN A 196 -20.94 -7.40 -17.40
N THR A 197 -19.82 -7.18 -16.71
CA THR A 197 -18.75 -8.17 -16.52
C THR A 197 -18.74 -8.76 -15.11
N HIS A 198 -19.68 -8.35 -14.24
CA HIS A 198 -19.81 -8.86 -12.88
C HIS A 198 -20.75 -10.06 -12.82
N ALA A 199 -20.34 -11.10 -12.08
CA ALA A 199 -21.19 -12.27 -11.85
C ALA A 199 -22.47 -11.96 -11.04
N ASN A 200 -22.52 -10.80 -10.34
CA ASN A 200 -23.61 -10.37 -9.47
C ASN A 200 -24.00 -8.92 -9.75
N ASP A 201 -25.16 -8.70 -10.32
CA ASP A 201 -25.73 -7.38 -10.66
C ASP A 201 -26.19 -6.53 -9.47
N TRP A 202 -26.41 -7.14 -8.32
CA TRP A 202 -27.11 -6.51 -7.20
C TRP A 202 -26.24 -5.53 -6.40
N LYS A 203 -24.91 -5.57 -6.56
CA LYS A 203 -23.99 -4.85 -5.67
C LYS A 203 -23.94 -3.35 -5.92
N TYR A 204 -24.19 -2.92 -7.16
CA TYR A 204 -24.17 -1.49 -7.53
C TYR A 204 -25.28 -1.20 -8.53
N ARG A 205 -26.42 -0.72 -8.01
CA ARG A 205 -27.61 -0.39 -8.83
C ARG A 205 -27.78 1.10 -9.08
N THR A 206 -27.06 1.93 -8.33
CA THR A 206 -27.19 3.37 -8.38
C THR A 206 -25.89 3.99 -8.86
N GLN A 207 -25.97 4.88 -9.84
CA GLN A 207 -24.83 5.68 -10.28
C GLN A 207 -24.25 6.49 -9.12
N ARG A 208 -22.93 6.64 -9.11
CA ARG A 208 -22.22 7.41 -8.10
C ARG A 208 -21.78 8.75 -8.69
N PRO A 209 -21.74 9.81 -7.88
CA PRO A 209 -21.12 11.04 -8.31
C PRO A 209 -19.64 10.80 -8.63
N MET A 210 -19.14 11.54 -9.62
CA MET A 210 -17.71 11.55 -9.89
C MET A 210 -16.98 12.16 -8.68
N PRO A 211 -15.87 11.57 -8.24
CA PRO A 211 -15.19 12.05 -7.05
C PRO A 211 -14.52 13.41 -7.32
N THR A 212 -14.62 14.29 -6.34
CA THR A 212 -13.74 15.46 -6.21
C THR A 212 -12.66 15.08 -5.19
N PHE A 213 -11.42 15.40 -5.51
CA PHE A 213 -10.27 15.16 -4.62
C PHE A 213 -9.70 16.54 -4.25
N ASP A 214 -10.11 17.03 -3.11
CA ASP A 214 -9.61 18.26 -2.52
C ASP A 214 -8.23 18.03 -1.86
#